data_7499a2e05549d5299c50f1973c85cf66
#
_entry.id   7499a2e05549d5299c50f1973c85cf66
#
_cell.length_a   1.000
_cell.length_b   1.000
_cell.length_c   1.000
_cell.angle_alpha   90.00
_cell.angle_beta   90.00
_cell.angle_gamma   90.00
#
_symmetry.space_group_name_H-M   'P 1'
#
loop_
_entity.id
_entity.type
_entity.pdbx_description
1 polymer ?
#
loop_
_entity_poly.entity_id
_entity_poly.type
_entity_poly.pdbx_seq_one_letter_code
_entity_poly.pdbx_strand_id
1 'polypeptide(L)'
;VISPVNESIWEHMKILFGSILFSGVIQKIIVKVKHLNYKNVCISNVIASISSIPIFLIFFVPIYSLIGEKILITIFLMLITIIISQLITISIINMKKDLKLEKASILFIIIIYLILAYLTYNPLKYELFKDPINNTYGIKKES
;
A
#
# COMPACT_ATOMS: atom_id res chain seq x y z
N VAL A 1 6.58 9.37 8.28
CA VAL A 1 6.87 8.31 7.31
C VAL A 1 5.61 7.58 6.86
N ILE A 2 4.63 7.40 7.73
CA ILE A 2 3.34 6.75 7.42
C ILE A 2 2.35 7.74 6.80
N SER A 3 2.40 9.00 7.22
CA SER A 3 1.57 10.08 6.69
C SER A 3 2.16 10.64 5.39
N PRO A 4 1.32 11.06 4.43
CA PRO A 4 1.77 11.71 3.21
C PRO A 4 2.48 13.03 3.55
N VAL A 5 3.54 13.33 2.85
CA VAL A 5 4.31 14.56 3.02
C VAL A 5 4.06 15.55 1.89
N ASN A 6 3.48 15.09 0.79
CA ASN A 6 3.09 15.89 -0.37
C ASN A 6 2.02 15.14 -1.21
N GLU A 7 1.54 15.74 -2.30
CA GLU A 7 0.49 15.19 -3.18
C GLU A 7 1.04 14.32 -4.33
N SER A 8 2.25 13.76 -4.20
CA SER A 8 2.80 12.90 -5.25
C SER A 8 2.11 11.54 -5.33
N ILE A 9 2.15 10.92 -6.50
CA ILE A 9 1.63 9.56 -6.74
C ILE A 9 2.27 8.56 -5.78
N TRP A 10 3.55 8.74 -5.46
CA TRP A 10 4.30 7.94 -4.49
C TRP A 10 3.65 7.95 -3.10
N GLU A 11 3.20 9.13 -2.66
CA GLU A 11 2.56 9.26 -1.35
C GLU A 11 1.20 8.55 -1.30
N HIS A 12 0.42 8.60 -2.37
CA HIS A 12 -0.82 7.84 -2.50
C HIS A 12 -0.57 6.33 -2.43
N MET A 13 0.49 5.82 -3.07
CA MET A 13 0.85 4.40 -2.97
C MET A 13 1.28 4.00 -1.55
N LYS A 14 1.96 4.88 -0.81
CA LYS A 14 2.30 4.63 0.60
C LYS A 14 1.05 4.53 1.48
N ILE A 15 0.07 5.42 1.26
CA ILE A 15 -1.21 5.37 1.99
C ILE A 15 -1.92 4.05 1.72
N LEU A 16 -2.02 3.63 0.46
CA LEU A 16 -2.63 2.36 0.07
C LEU A 16 -1.94 1.17 0.74
N PHE A 17 -0.64 1.08 0.59
CA PHE A 17 0.17 0.02 1.18
C PHE A 17 -0.01 -0.03 2.70
N GLY A 18 0.09 1.12 3.37
CA GLY A 18 -0.05 1.24 4.81
C GLY A 18 -1.45 0.87 5.32
N SER A 19 -2.51 1.31 4.63
CA SER A 19 -3.90 1.03 5.03
C SER A 19 -4.24 -0.45 4.90
N ILE A 20 -3.77 -1.15 3.86
CA ILE A 20 -3.98 -2.58 3.68
C ILE A 20 -3.21 -3.36 4.75
N LEU A 21 -1.97 -3.01 5.05
CA LEU A 21 -1.21 -3.64 6.13
C LEU A 21 -1.87 -3.43 7.50
N PHE A 22 -2.34 -2.23 7.78
CA PHE A 22 -3.04 -1.92 9.02
C PHE A 22 -4.33 -2.74 9.16
N SER A 23 -5.12 -2.85 8.09
CA SER A 23 -6.26 -3.75 8.02
C SER A 23 -5.87 -5.20 8.33
N GLY A 24 -4.73 -5.65 7.81
CA GLY A 24 -4.19 -6.98 8.09
C GLY A 24 -3.83 -7.23 9.54
N VAL A 25 -3.30 -6.23 10.23
CA VAL A 25 -3.04 -6.32 11.69
C VAL A 25 -4.36 -6.50 12.44
N ILE A 26 -5.40 -5.71 12.10
CA ILE A 26 -6.72 -5.85 12.70
C ILE A 26 -7.30 -7.24 12.44
N GLN A 27 -7.23 -7.73 11.21
CA GLN A 27 -7.68 -9.09 10.85
C GLN A 27 -6.98 -10.16 11.70
N LYS A 28 -5.65 -10.05 11.87
CA LYS A 28 -4.88 -11.00 12.69
C LYS A 28 -5.33 -10.96 14.15
N ILE A 29 -5.60 -9.79 14.70
CA ILE A 29 -6.11 -9.62 16.06
C ILE A 29 -7.48 -10.29 16.19
N ILE A 30 -8.40 -10.05 15.25
CA ILE A 30 -9.75 -10.64 15.25
C ILE A 30 -9.67 -12.16 15.19
N VAL A 31 -8.86 -12.71 14.31
CA VAL A 31 -8.64 -14.16 14.17
C VAL A 31 -8.15 -14.75 15.49
N LYS A 32 -7.20 -14.09 16.16
CA LYS A 32 -6.66 -14.53 17.45
C LYS A 32 -7.70 -14.46 18.57
N VAL A 33 -8.41 -13.33 18.69
CA VAL A 33 -9.39 -13.10 19.78
C VAL A 33 -10.59 -14.02 19.64
N LYS A 34 -11.05 -14.27 18.41
CA LYS A 34 -12.18 -15.18 18.14
C LYS A 34 -11.78 -16.65 18.02
N HIS A 35 -10.50 -16.99 18.27
CA HIS A 35 -9.97 -18.34 18.16
C HIS A 35 -10.28 -19.02 16.81
N LEU A 36 -10.30 -18.24 15.72
CA LEU A 36 -10.58 -18.75 14.39
C LEU A 36 -9.34 -19.45 13.82
N ASN A 37 -9.54 -20.61 13.21
CA ASN A 37 -8.46 -21.42 12.64
C ASN A 37 -8.16 -21.02 11.18
N TYR A 38 -7.81 -19.73 10.96
CA TYR A 38 -7.36 -19.28 9.66
C TYR A 38 -5.82 -19.30 9.57
N LYS A 39 -5.36 -19.85 8.45
CA LYS A 39 -3.94 -19.89 8.08
C LYS A 39 -3.62 -18.76 7.13
N ASN A 40 -2.34 -18.48 6.93
CA ASN A 40 -1.83 -17.53 5.93
C ASN A 40 -2.28 -16.07 6.10
N VAL A 41 -2.79 -15.65 7.26
CA VAL A 41 -3.30 -14.28 7.46
C VAL A 41 -2.21 -13.22 7.24
N CYS A 42 -0.99 -13.44 7.75
CA CYS A 42 0.10 -12.47 7.57
C CYS A 42 0.53 -12.39 6.10
N ILE A 43 0.81 -13.54 5.48
CA ILE A 43 1.32 -13.54 4.10
C ILE A 43 0.28 -13.02 3.11
N SER A 44 -1.01 -13.29 3.31
CA SER A 44 -2.07 -12.77 2.45
C SER A 44 -2.12 -11.25 2.45
N ASN A 45 -1.97 -10.63 3.62
CA ASN A 45 -1.96 -9.17 3.73
C ASN A 45 -0.69 -8.53 3.14
N VAL A 46 0.46 -9.19 3.26
CA VAL A 46 1.70 -8.74 2.61
C VAL A 46 1.57 -8.78 1.10
N ILE A 47 1.08 -9.89 0.55
CA ILE A 47 0.86 -10.02 -0.90
C ILE A 47 -0.15 -8.98 -1.39
N ALA A 48 -1.27 -8.82 -0.70
CA ALA A 48 -2.29 -7.83 -1.04
C ALA A 48 -1.74 -6.40 -1.01
N SER A 49 -0.94 -6.04 0.00
CA SER A 49 -0.32 -4.72 0.11
C SER A 49 0.66 -4.44 -1.02
N ILE A 50 1.50 -5.42 -1.37
CA ILE A 50 2.45 -5.27 -2.48
C ILE A 50 1.70 -5.19 -3.81
N SER A 51 0.68 -6.03 -4.01
CA SER A 51 -0.13 -6.04 -5.23
C SER A 51 -0.96 -4.78 -5.41
N SER A 52 -1.28 -4.06 -4.34
CA SER A 52 -2.04 -2.80 -4.44
C SER A 52 -1.31 -1.73 -5.24
N ILE A 53 0.02 -1.69 -5.20
CA ILE A 53 0.84 -0.71 -5.94
C ILE A 53 0.64 -0.85 -7.46
N PRO A 54 0.93 -2.00 -8.09
CA PRO A 54 0.71 -2.15 -9.54
C PRO A 54 -0.78 -2.07 -9.91
N ILE A 55 -1.71 -2.55 -9.08
CA ILE A 55 -3.14 -2.43 -9.35
C ILE A 55 -3.54 -0.95 -9.43
N PHE A 56 -3.12 -0.15 -8.45
CA PHE A 56 -3.40 1.29 -8.45
C PHE A 56 -2.81 1.97 -9.70
N LEU A 57 -1.55 1.70 -10.04
CA LEU A 57 -0.89 2.31 -11.20
C LEU A 57 -1.56 1.95 -12.53
N ILE A 58 -2.02 0.71 -12.70
CA ILE A 58 -2.75 0.26 -13.91
C ILE A 58 -4.01 1.11 -14.14
N PHE A 59 -4.74 1.47 -13.09
CA PHE A 59 -5.91 2.32 -13.22
C PHE A 59 -5.57 3.81 -13.24
N PHE A 60 -4.64 4.23 -12.39
CA PHE A 60 -4.34 5.63 -12.19
C PHE A 60 -3.63 6.26 -13.39
N VAL A 61 -2.59 5.61 -13.95
CA VAL A 61 -1.77 6.20 -15.01
C VAL A 61 -2.59 6.52 -16.27
N PRO A 62 -3.45 5.64 -16.81
CA PRO A 62 -4.28 5.98 -17.96
C PRO A 62 -5.27 7.11 -17.67
N ILE A 63 -5.90 7.11 -16.50
CA ILE A 63 -6.88 8.14 -16.13
C ILE A 63 -6.19 9.49 -15.94
N TYR A 64 -5.05 9.50 -15.26
CA TYR A 64 -4.24 10.70 -15.08
C TYR A 64 -3.81 11.31 -16.41
N SER A 65 -3.40 10.49 -17.37
CA SER A 65 -2.99 10.97 -18.71
C SER A 65 -4.12 11.59 -19.52
N LEU A 66 -5.39 11.19 -19.27
CA LEU A 66 -6.56 11.69 -20.00
C LEU A 66 -7.19 12.93 -19.36
N ILE A 67 -7.27 13.00 -18.04
CA ILE A 67 -8.10 13.97 -17.30
C ILE A 67 -7.24 14.88 -16.43
N GLY A 68 -5.96 14.54 -16.22
CA GLY A 68 -5.09 15.17 -15.22
C GLY A 68 -5.43 14.73 -13.80
N GLU A 69 -4.81 15.36 -12.82
CA GLU A 69 -5.01 15.04 -11.43
C GLU A 69 -6.32 15.60 -10.87
N LYS A 70 -7.18 14.73 -10.36
CA LYS A 70 -8.41 15.09 -9.67
C LYS A 70 -8.53 14.26 -8.40
N ILE A 71 -8.46 14.91 -7.25
CA ILE A 71 -8.48 14.29 -5.91
C ILE A 71 -9.63 13.28 -5.76
N LEU A 72 -10.85 13.63 -6.17
CA LEU A 72 -12.02 12.73 -6.06
C LEU A 72 -11.84 11.43 -6.86
N ILE A 73 -11.25 11.52 -8.05
CA ILE A 73 -10.98 10.35 -8.88
C ILE A 73 -9.88 9.50 -8.24
N THR A 74 -8.83 10.12 -7.74
CA THR A 74 -7.75 9.43 -7.04
C THR A 74 -8.27 8.65 -5.82
N ILE A 75 -9.10 9.28 -4.98
CA ILE A 75 -9.73 8.61 -3.83
C ILE A 75 -10.59 7.42 -4.29
N PHE A 76 -11.38 7.60 -5.34
CA PHE A 76 -12.22 6.51 -5.88
C PHE A 76 -11.39 5.34 -6.38
N LEU A 77 -10.28 5.60 -7.09
CA LEU A 77 -9.36 4.56 -7.54
C LEU A 77 -8.66 3.85 -6.38
N MET A 78 -8.30 4.59 -5.31
CA MET A 78 -7.76 4.00 -4.09
C MET A 78 -8.77 3.03 -3.44
N LEU A 79 -10.05 3.41 -3.35
CA LEU A 79 -11.10 2.55 -2.81
C LEU A 79 -11.27 1.26 -3.64
N ILE A 80 -11.31 1.37 -4.96
CA ILE A 80 -11.36 0.19 -5.86
C ILE A 80 -10.13 -0.71 -5.61
N THR A 81 -8.95 -0.12 -5.53
CA THR A 81 -7.71 -0.86 -5.29
C THR A 81 -7.74 -1.61 -3.95
N ILE A 82 -8.26 -0.97 -2.89
CA ILE A 82 -8.42 -1.62 -1.58
C ILE A 82 -9.36 -2.82 -1.68
N ILE A 83 -10.51 -2.67 -2.37
CA ILE A 83 -11.47 -3.76 -2.55
C ILE A 83 -10.81 -4.95 -3.27
N ILE A 84 -10.13 -4.70 -4.38
CA ILE A 84 -9.42 -5.76 -5.14
C ILE A 84 -8.36 -6.42 -4.26
N SER A 85 -7.59 -5.65 -3.51
CA SER A 85 -6.56 -6.17 -2.61
C SER A 85 -7.14 -7.03 -1.49
N GLN A 86 -8.33 -6.68 -0.95
CA GLN A 86 -9.02 -7.52 0.03
C GLN A 86 -9.52 -8.83 -0.57
N LEU A 87 -9.94 -8.86 -1.84
CA LEU A 87 -10.29 -10.10 -2.53
C LEU A 87 -9.07 -11.02 -2.66
N ILE A 88 -7.88 -10.47 -2.93
CA ILE A 88 -6.62 -11.24 -2.92
C ILE A 88 -6.37 -11.83 -1.53
N THR A 89 -6.52 -11.02 -0.48
CA THR A 89 -6.37 -11.47 0.92
C THR A 89 -7.29 -12.66 1.22
N ILE A 90 -8.58 -12.54 0.91
CA ILE A 90 -9.59 -13.60 1.13
C ILE A 90 -9.22 -14.88 0.37
N SER A 91 -8.79 -14.75 -0.88
CA SER A 91 -8.41 -15.89 -1.72
C SER A 91 -7.25 -16.68 -1.11
N ILE A 92 -6.24 -15.99 -0.57
CA ILE A 92 -5.07 -16.64 0.03
C ILE A 92 -5.39 -17.22 1.41
N ILE A 93 -6.20 -16.56 2.23
CA ILE A 93 -6.63 -17.05 3.55
C ILE A 93 -7.43 -18.37 3.40
N ASN A 94 -8.26 -18.47 2.36
CA ASN A 94 -9.07 -19.63 2.09
C ASN A 94 -8.29 -20.82 1.47
N MET A 95 -7.00 -20.65 1.19
CA MET A 95 -6.18 -21.77 0.73
C MET A 95 -6.05 -22.85 1.80
N LYS A 96 -6.28 -24.11 1.42
CA LYS A 96 -6.14 -25.26 2.32
C LYS A 96 -4.70 -25.49 2.78
N LYS A 97 -3.72 -25.10 1.95
CA LYS A 97 -2.29 -25.27 2.21
C LYS A 97 -1.79 -24.17 3.16
N ASP A 98 -1.14 -24.56 4.24
CA ASP A 98 -0.40 -23.67 5.09
C ASP A 98 0.96 -23.35 4.44
N LEU A 99 1.19 -22.11 4.10
CA LEU A 99 2.42 -21.66 3.43
C LEU A 99 3.61 -21.55 4.39
N LYS A 100 3.37 -21.56 5.73
CA LYS A 100 4.40 -21.43 6.78
C LYS A 100 5.32 -20.21 6.64
N LEU A 101 4.82 -19.12 6.02
CA LEU A 101 5.58 -17.91 5.69
C LEU A 101 5.36 -16.76 6.68
N GLU A 102 4.79 -17.00 7.88
CA GLU A 102 4.49 -15.92 8.83
C GLU A 102 5.73 -15.12 9.24
N LYS A 103 6.83 -15.80 9.59
CA LYS A 103 8.09 -15.12 9.98
C LYS A 103 8.69 -14.34 8.81
N ALA A 104 8.71 -14.94 7.62
CA ALA A 104 9.17 -14.29 6.41
C ALA A 104 8.32 -13.05 6.07
N SER A 105 7.01 -13.13 6.25
CA SER A 105 6.08 -12.01 6.03
C SER A 105 6.40 -10.82 6.93
N ILE A 106 6.67 -11.06 8.21
CA ILE A 106 7.04 -9.99 9.14
C ILE A 106 8.37 -9.33 8.73
N LEU A 107 9.37 -10.13 8.36
CA LEU A 107 10.64 -9.61 7.87
C LEU A 107 10.45 -8.76 6.60
N PHE A 108 9.63 -9.22 5.66
CA PHE A 108 9.28 -8.48 4.45
C PHE A 108 8.64 -7.13 4.75
N ILE A 109 7.69 -7.07 5.69
CA ILE A 109 7.06 -5.81 6.11
C ILE A 109 8.11 -4.83 6.62
N ILE A 110 9.02 -5.28 7.49
CA ILE A 110 10.08 -4.43 8.05
C ILE A 110 10.96 -3.88 6.93
N ILE A 111 11.41 -4.73 6.01
CA ILE A 111 12.25 -4.31 4.87
C ILE A 111 11.53 -3.27 4.02
N ILE A 112 10.26 -3.49 3.68
CA ILE A 112 9.50 -2.56 2.85
C ILE A 112 9.33 -1.22 3.57
N TYR A 113 9.01 -1.21 4.87
CA TYR A 113 8.91 0.03 5.63
C TYR A 113 10.23 0.80 5.70
N LEU A 114 11.37 0.11 5.80
CA LEU A 114 12.69 0.75 5.73
C LEU A 114 12.94 1.38 4.35
N ILE A 115 12.56 0.70 3.26
CA ILE A 115 12.64 1.25 1.90
C ILE A 115 11.74 2.47 1.75
N LEU A 116 10.48 2.38 2.20
CA LEU A 116 9.54 3.50 2.15
C LEU A 116 10.05 4.70 2.96
N ALA A 117 10.61 4.46 4.15
CA ALA A 117 11.23 5.50 4.96
C ALA A 117 12.40 6.15 4.22
N TYR A 118 13.32 5.36 3.70
CA TYR A 118 14.48 5.85 2.95
C TYR A 118 14.06 6.72 1.76
N LEU A 119 13.11 6.26 0.94
CA LEU A 119 12.62 6.98 -0.23
C LEU A 119 11.80 8.25 0.13
N THR A 120 11.26 8.33 1.33
CA THR A 120 10.60 9.56 1.81
C THR A 120 11.61 10.67 2.09
N TYR A 121 12.77 10.33 2.66
CA TYR A 121 13.84 11.30 2.96
C TYR A 121 14.76 11.57 1.77
N ASN A 122 14.93 10.58 0.89
CA ASN A 122 15.77 10.64 -0.30
C ASN A 122 14.96 10.27 -1.54
N PRO A 123 13.99 11.10 -1.96
CA PRO A 123 13.12 10.79 -3.10
C PRO A 123 13.91 10.75 -4.40
N LEU A 124 13.59 9.82 -5.26
CA LEU A 124 14.11 9.76 -6.61
C LEU A 124 13.54 10.93 -7.44
N LYS A 125 14.36 11.51 -8.32
CA LYS A 125 13.95 12.64 -9.17
C LYS A 125 13.17 12.17 -10.40
N TYR A 126 12.11 11.39 -10.19
CA TYR A 126 11.15 10.96 -11.22
C TYR A 126 9.79 11.60 -10.98
N GLU A 127 8.98 11.78 -12.01
CA GLU A 127 7.64 12.37 -11.92
C GLU A 127 6.74 11.69 -10.87
N LEU A 128 6.92 10.38 -10.65
CA LEU A 128 6.21 9.61 -9.63
C LEU A 128 6.37 10.19 -8.21
N PHE A 129 7.51 10.81 -7.92
CA PHE A 129 7.86 11.39 -6.62
C PHE A 129 7.66 12.91 -6.58
N LYS A 130 7.30 13.51 -7.71
CA LYS A 130 7.10 14.95 -7.83
C LYS A 130 5.70 15.31 -7.32
N ASP A 131 5.64 16.32 -6.46
CA ASP A 131 4.39 16.95 -6.06
C ASP A 131 3.89 17.82 -7.24
N PRO A 132 2.75 17.52 -7.85
CA PRO A 132 2.25 18.27 -9.00
C PRO A 132 1.82 19.71 -8.63
N ILE A 133 1.45 19.97 -7.37
CA ILE A 133 1.00 21.29 -6.91
C ILE A 133 2.20 22.21 -6.65
N ASN A 134 3.21 21.70 -5.92
CA ASN A 134 4.34 22.51 -5.47
C ASN A 134 5.59 22.33 -6.34
N ASN A 135 5.60 21.41 -7.30
CA ASN A 135 6.76 21.04 -8.13
C ASN A 135 8.01 20.66 -7.33
N THR A 136 7.82 20.10 -6.13
CA THR A 136 8.90 19.70 -5.20
C THR A 136 8.98 18.19 -5.05
N TYR A 137 10.09 17.69 -4.50
CA TYR A 137 10.32 16.28 -4.22
C TYR A 137 10.49 16.08 -2.71
N GLY A 138 9.80 15.07 -2.16
CA GLY A 138 9.93 14.69 -0.75
C GLY A 138 9.48 15.78 0.23
N ILE A 139 10.14 15.82 1.39
CA ILE A 139 9.82 16.74 2.46
C ILE A 139 10.31 18.15 2.08
N LYS A 140 9.44 19.16 2.14
CA LYS A 140 9.87 20.57 2.01
C LYS A 140 10.90 20.87 3.11
N LYS A 141 12.12 21.17 2.73
CA LYS A 141 13.05 21.83 3.64
C LYS A 141 12.59 23.28 3.73
N GLU A 142 12.07 23.69 4.88
CA GLU A 142 11.91 25.11 5.18
C GLU A 142 13.30 25.76 5.11
N SER A 143 13.46 26.67 4.16
CA SER A 143 14.67 27.47 3.98
C SER A 143 14.60 28.67 4.91
#